data_08f72810233d8035fe599d1ffeef1002
#
_entry.id   08f72810233d8035fe599d1ffeef1002
#
_cell.length_a   1.000
_cell.length_b   1.000
_cell.length_c   1.000
_cell.angle_alpha   90.00
_cell.angle_beta   90.00
_cell.angle_gamma   90.00
#
_symmetry.space_group_name_H-M   'P 1'
#
loop_
_entity.id
_entity.type
_entity.pdbx_description
1 polymer ?
#
loop_
_entity_poly.entity_id
_entity_poly.type
_entity_poly.pdbx_seq_one_letter_code
_entity_poly.pdbx_strand_id
1 'polypeptide(L)'
;MKTHEITDADVTIIFGSDTLISDLKKRYFQLNQWTDVISFRLNDCGQSNLEGEIYISLPMTQENAKKYNEPYERELTRLIIHGTLHLLGYKDTLEIDKYKMTKMEEHYLNKTKWKNLFGV
;
A
#
# COMPACT_ATOMS: atom_id res chain seq x y z
N MET A 1 -14.83 -12.41 4.58
CA MET A 1 -13.50 -13.03 4.62
C MET A 1 -13.14 -13.38 6.05
N LYS A 2 -12.79 -14.60 6.28
CA LYS A 2 -12.32 -14.99 7.60
C LYS A 2 -10.88 -14.48 7.75
N THR A 3 -10.69 -13.53 8.62
CA THR A 3 -9.37 -12.98 8.86
C THR A 3 -8.64 -13.85 9.87
N HIS A 4 -7.46 -14.30 9.49
CA HIS A 4 -6.56 -14.92 10.45
C HIS A 4 -5.94 -13.80 11.28
N GLU A 5 -5.87 -14.01 12.57
CA GLU A 5 -5.20 -13.06 13.44
C GLU A 5 -3.70 -13.06 13.11
N ILE A 6 -3.18 -11.90 12.75
CA ILE A 6 -1.76 -11.74 12.50
C ILE A 6 -1.07 -11.44 13.81
N THR A 7 -0.22 -12.36 14.27
CA THR A 7 0.50 -12.23 15.52
C THR A 7 1.90 -11.68 15.35
N ASP A 8 2.43 -11.70 14.13
CA ASP A 8 3.77 -11.22 13.83
C ASP A 8 3.80 -10.73 12.38
N ALA A 9 4.55 -9.67 12.13
CA ALA A 9 4.64 -9.09 10.80
C ALA A 9 6.07 -8.63 10.51
N ASP A 10 6.56 -9.01 9.33
CA ASP A 10 7.84 -8.56 8.79
C ASP A 10 7.57 -7.97 7.42
N VAL A 11 7.40 -6.66 7.36
CA VAL A 11 7.06 -5.94 6.14
C VAL A 11 8.16 -4.94 5.85
N THR A 12 8.75 -5.07 4.67
CA THR A 12 9.78 -4.15 4.18
C THR A 12 9.13 -3.15 3.23
N ILE A 13 9.38 -1.87 3.46
CA ILE A 13 8.86 -0.80 2.61
C ILE A 13 10.03 -0.25 1.80
N ILE A 14 9.91 -0.32 0.47
CA ILE A 14 10.95 0.15 -0.45
C ILE A 14 10.42 1.37 -1.21
N PHE A 15 11.10 2.49 -1.06
CA PHE A 15 10.78 3.70 -1.80
C PHE A 15 11.62 3.73 -3.07
N GLY A 16 10.98 4.00 -4.20
CA GLY A 16 11.68 3.99 -5.47
C GLY A 16 11.13 4.99 -6.46
N SER A 17 11.73 4.97 -7.65
CA SER A 17 11.27 5.79 -8.75
C SER A 17 10.04 5.15 -9.40
N ASP A 18 9.30 5.95 -10.16
CA ASP A 18 8.17 5.43 -10.93
C ASP A 18 8.62 4.44 -12.00
N THR A 19 9.84 4.60 -12.55
CA THR A 19 10.41 3.64 -13.50
C THR A 19 10.59 2.27 -12.85
N LEU A 20 11.15 2.22 -11.64
CA LEU A 20 11.34 0.97 -10.92
C LEU A 20 9.99 0.27 -10.67
N ILE A 21 9.01 1.02 -10.21
CA ILE A 21 7.68 0.47 -9.91
C ILE A 21 7.00 -0.03 -11.17
N SER A 22 7.10 0.73 -12.28
CA SER A 22 6.54 0.35 -13.56
C SER A 22 7.17 -0.93 -14.09
N ASP A 23 8.50 -1.06 -13.97
CA ASP A 23 9.22 -2.25 -14.40
C ASP A 23 8.80 -3.48 -13.59
N LEU A 24 8.61 -3.33 -12.29
CA LEU A 24 8.13 -4.41 -11.43
C LEU A 24 6.72 -4.85 -11.83
N LYS A 25 5.85 -3.90 -12.09
CA LYS A 25 4.48 -4.18 -12.52
C LYS A 25 4.46 -4.96 -13.82
N LYS A 26 5.28 -4.53 -14.79
CA LYS A 26 5.40 -5.20 -16.08
C LYS A 26 5.95 -6.62 -15.94
N ARG A 27 6.98 -6.79 -15.10
CA ARG A 27 7.69 -8.07 -14.95
C ARG A 27 6.85 -9.12 -14.22
N TYR A 28 6.17 -8.72 -13.15
CA TYR A 28 5.47 -9.67 -12.27
C TYR A 28 3.97 -9.76 -12.53
N PHE A 29 3.36 -8.73 -13.09
CA PHE A 29 1.92 -8.70 -13.36
C PHE A 29 1.60 -8.65 -14.85
N GLN A 30 2.61 -8.56 -15.71
CA GLN A 30 2.48 -8.49 -17.17
C GLN A 30 1.59 -7.32 -17.61
N LEU A 31 1.59 -6.25 -16.82
CA LEU A 31 0.84 -5.04 -17.12
C LEU A 31 1.81 -3.89 -17.36
N ASN A 32 1.60 -3.17 -18.45
CA ASN A 32 2.41 -2.01 -18.81
C ASN A 32 1.71 -0.74 -18.33
N GLN A 33 1.68 -0.55 -17.03
CA GLN A 33 0.98 0.55 -16.38
C GLN A 33 1.86 1.22 -15.34
N TRP A 34 1.71 2.54 -15.23
CA TRP A 34 2.27 3.29 -14.12
C TRP A 34 1.39 3.07 -12.88
N THR A 35 2.01 2.87 -11.75
CA THR A 35 1.30 2.66 -10.50
C THR A 35 2.08 3.31 -9.35
N ASP A 36 1.37 3.67 -8.29
CA ASP A 36 1.97 4.31 -7.12
C ASP A 36 2.49 3.31 -6.09
N VAL A 37 1.91 2.12 -6.02
CA VAL A 37 2.27 1.13 -5.01
C VAL A 37 2.09 -0.28 -5.54
N ILE A 38 3.02 -1.18 -5.17
CA ILE A 38 2.95 -2.61 -5.46
C ILE A 38 3.26 -3.37 -4.17
N SER A 39 2.46 -4.39 -3.86
CA SER A 39 2.66 -5.22 -2.68
C SER A 39 2.90 -6.68 -3.08
N PHE A 40 3.90 -7.30 -2.45
CA PHE A 40 4.21 -8.71 -2.64
C PHE A 40 4.11 -9.45 -1.32
N ARG A 41 3.21 -10.43 -1.23
CA ARG A 41 3.16 -11.34 -0.09
C ARG A 41 4.21 -12.41 -0.27
N LEU A 42 5.11 -12.59 0.69
CA LEU A 42 6.23 -13.53 0.60
C LEU A 42 5.92 -14.88 1.23
N ASN A 43 4.85 -14.98 2.00
CA ASN A 43 4.43 -16.24 2.62
C ASN A 43 2.95 -16.49 2.37
N ASP A 44 2.47 -17.66 2.80
CA ASP A 44 1.10 -18.09 2.54
C ASP A 44 0.10 -17.27 3.36
N CYS A 45 -1.01 -16.88 2.72
CA CYS A 45 -2.03 -16.04 3.34
C CYS A 45 -2.72 -16.67 4.54
N GLY A 46 -2.64 -17.98 4.72
CA GLY A 46 -3.26 -18.67 5.84
C GLY A 46 -2.44 -18.67 7.13
N GLN A 47 -1.24 -18.15 7.08
CA GLN A 47 -0.34 -18.18 8.23
C GLN A 47 -0.57 -16.98 9.14
N SER A 48 -0.27 -17.15 10.42
CA SER A 48 -0.45 -16.10 11.43
C SER A 48 0.62 -15.01 11.36
N ASN A 49 1.74 -15.28 10.68
CA ASN A 49 2.75 -14.26 10.44
C ASN A 49 2.56 -13.67 9.03
N LEU A 50 2.89 -12.39 8.91
CA LEU A 50 2.83 -11.67 7.64
C LEU A 50 4.24 -11.34 7.20
N GLU A 51 4.63 -11.84 6.02
CA GLU A 51 5.89 -11.46 5.41
C GLU A 51 5.59 -10.83 4.06
N GLY A 52 6.13 -9.64 3.82
CA GLY A 52 5.85 -8.96 2.56
C GLY A 52 6.76 -7.80 2.28
N GLU A 53 6.64 -7.32 1.05
CA GLU A 53 7.34 -6.13 0.58
C GLU A 53 6.34 -5.19 -0.05
N ILE A 54 6.50 -3.90 0.21
CA ILE A 54 5.68 -2.84 -0.38
C ILE A 54 6.63 -1.87 -1.09
N TYR A 55 6.42 -1.71 -2.38
CA TYR A 55 7.20 -0.77 -3.21
C TYR A 55 6.35 0.44 -3.51
N ILE A 56 6.85 1.63 -3.18
CA ILE A 56 6.12 2.88 -3.34
C ILE A 56 6.92 3.83 -4.23
N SER A 57 6.25 4.37 -5.25
CA SER A 57 6.83 5.41 -6.10
C SER A 57 6.70 6.76 -5.41
N LEU A 58 7.83 7.35 -5.02
CA LEU A 58 7.84 8.67 -4.40
C LEU A 58 7.37 9.77 -5.36
N PRO A 59 7.79 9.79 -6.65
CA PRO A 59 7.27 10.79 -7.58
C PRO A 59 5.75 10.72 -7.74
N MET A 60 5.17 9.53 -7.84
CA MET A 60 3.72 9.39 -7.98
C MET A 60 2.99 9.75 -6.69
N THR A 61 3.60 9.48 -5.54
CA THR A 61 3.05 9.92 -4.25
C THR A 61 2.94 11.43 -4.22
N GLN A 62 3.97 12.13 -4.67
CA GLN A 62 3.97 13.59 -4.72
C GLN A 62 2.90 14.13 -5.68
N GLU A 63 2.77 13.51 -6.85
CA GLU A 63 1.72 13.89 -7.80
C GLU A 63 0.33 13.68 -7.24
N ASN A 64 0.11 12.54 -6.57
CA ASN A 64 -1.18 12.25 -5.94
C ASN A 64 -1.52 13.26 -4.85
N ALA A 65 -0.54 13.61 -4.02
CA ALA A 65 -0.74 14.59 -2.96
C ALA A 65 -1.17 15.93 -3.54
N LYS A 66 -0.53 16.38 -4.60
CA LYS A 66 -0.91 17.62 -5.28
C LYS A 66 -2.29 17.51 -5.93
N LYS A 67 -2.56 16.40 -6.59
CA LYS A 67 -3.83 16.19 -7.31
C LYS A 67 -5.01 16.22 -6.36
N TYR A 68 -4.88 15.62 -5.18
CA TYR A 68 -5.95 15.54 -4.20
C TYR A 68 -5.88 16.64 -3.15
N ASN A 69 -4.93 17.56 -3.28
CA ASN A 69 -4.74 18.68 -2.34
C ASN A 69 -4.57 18.18 -0.90
N GLU A 70 -3.70 17.18 -0.73
CA GLU A 70 -3.41 16.58 0.55
C GLU A 70 -1.94 16.73 0.90
N PRO A 71 -1.57 16.72 2.20
CA PRO A 71 -0.17 16.71 2.59
C PRO A 71 0.55 15.47 2.04
N TYR A 72 1.81 15.63 1.66
CA TYR A 72 2.61 14.54 1.13
C TYR A 72 2.69 13.36 2.12
N GLU A 73 2.93 13.66 3.39
CA GLU A 73 3.07 12.63 4.43
C GLU A 73 1.78 11.84 4.62
N ARG A 74 0.63 12.49 4.46
CA ARG A 74 -0.66 11.82 4.54
C ARG A 74 -0.84 10.86 3.38
N GLU A 75 -0.51 11.28 2.17
CA GLU A 75 -0.62 10.42 0.99
C GLU A 75 0.35 9.24 1.07
N LEU A 76 1.58 9.48 1.52
CA LEU A 76 2.55 8.41 1.69
C LEU A 76 2.07 7.38 2.71
N THR A 77 1.52 7.83 3.82
CA THR A 77 0.94 6.96 4.85
C THR A 77 -0.25 6.17 4.29
N ARG A 78 -1.11 6.83 3.51
CA ARG A 78 -2.26 6.17 2.86
C ARG A 78 -1.80 5.02 1.96
N LEU A 79 -0.73 5.23 1.19
CA LEU A 79 -0.20 4.20 0.30
C LEU A 79 0.40 3.03 1.09
N ILE A 80 1.06 3.30 2.21
CA ILE A 80 1.58 2.24 3.08
C ILE A 80 0.43 1.41 3.63
N ILE A 81 -0.64 2.05 4.08
CA ILE A 81 -1.84 1.36 4.58
C ILE A 81 -2.48 0.53 3.44
N HIS A 82 -2.63 1.12 2.27
CA HIS A 82 -3.21 0.46 1.10
C HIS A 82 -2.42 -0.81 0.74
N GLY A 83 -1.09 -0.70 0.67
CA GLY A 83 -0.23 -1.84 0.39
C GLY A 83 -0.32 -2.92 1.46
N THR A 84 -0.40 -2.53 2.72
CA THR A 84 -0.55 -3.46 3.84
C THR A 84 -1.88 -4.21 3.76
N LEU A 85 -2.97 -3.51 3.40
CA LEU A 85 -4.27 -4.14 3.24
C LEU A 85 -4.24 -5.19 2.12
N HIS A 86 -3.54 -4.90 1.02
CA HIS A 86 -3.34 -5.89 -0.05
C HIS A 86 -2.57 -7.11 0.46
N LEU A 87 -1.54 -6.91 1.27
CA LEU A 87 -0.79 -8.03 1.86
C LEU A 87 -1.69 -8.90 2.74
N LEU A 88 -2.67 -8.30 3.40
CA LEU A 88 -3.63 -9.02 4.23
C LEU A 88 -4.73 -9.72 3.41
N GLY A 89 -4.75 -9.53 2.09
CA GLY A 89 -5.68 -10.21 1.21
C GLY A 89 -6.87 -9.39 0.73
N TYR A 90 -6.94 -8.12 1.10
CA TYR A 90 -8.01 -7.25 0.61
C TYR A 90 -7.77 -6.90 -0.86
N LYS A 91 -8.83 -6.88 -1.64
CA LYS A 91 -8.78 -6.59 -3.08
C LYS A 91 -9.43 -5.25 -3.37
N ASP A 92 -9.14 -4.70 -4.56
CA ASP A 92 -9.74 -3.46 -5.02
C ASP A 92 -10.13 -3.53 -6.51
N THR A 93 -10.44 -4.73 -6.99
CA THR A 93 -10.79 -4.94 -8.40
C THR A 93 -12.24 -4.59 -8.71
N LEU A 94 -13.16 -4.78 -7.77
CA LEU A 94 -14.56 -4.43 -7.93
C LEU A 94 -14.86 -3.09 -7.27
N GLU A 95 -15.90 -2.41 -7.73
CA GLU A 95 -16.29 -1.11 -7.16
C GLU A 95 -16.57 -1.21 -5.66
N ILE A 96 -17.25 -2.28 -5.24
CA ILE A 96 -17.55 -2.47 -3.81
C ILE A 96 -16.25 -2.69 -3.01
N ASP A 97 -15.29 -3.38 -3.59
CA ASP A 97 -13.99 -3.61 -2.94
C ASP A 97 -13.22 -2.30 -2.80
N LYS A 98 -13.24 -1.46 -3.83
CA LYS A 98 -12.59 -0.14 -3.80
C LYS A 98 -13.20 0.74 -2.73
N TYR A 99 -14.51 0.73 -2.61
CA TYR A 99 -15.23 1.50 -1.60
C TYR A 99 -14.82 1.05 -0.19
N LYS A 100 -14.81 -0.26 0.05
CA LYS A 100 -14.41 -0.82 1.35
C LYS A 100 -12.95 -0.50 1.66
N MET A 101 -12.09 -0.61 0.66
CA MET A 101 -10.66 -0.29 0.80
C MET A 101 -10.48 1.17 1.22
N THR A 102 -11.16 2.09 0.55
CA THR A 102 -11.09 3.52 0.87
C THR A 102 -11.55 3.78 2.31
N LYS A 103 -12.63 3.14 2.73
CA LYS A 103 -13.13 3.28 4.10
C LYS A 103 -12.12 2.80 5.12
N MET A 104 -11.45 1.69 4.85
CA MET A 104 -10.43 1.15 5.74
C MET A 104 -9.19 2.05 5.77
N GLU A 105 -8.77 2.57 4.62
CA GLU A 105 -7.65 3.52 4.55
C GLU A 105 -7.92 4.74 5.42
N GLU A 106 -9.08 5.34 5.30
CA GLU A 106 -9.45 6.51 6.09
C GLU A 106 -9.52 6.18 7.59
N HIS A 107 -10.05 5.02 7.93
CA HIS A 107 -10.14 4.58 9.31
C HIS A 107 -8.75 4.50 9.96
N TYR A 108 -7.80 3.86 9.29
CA TYR A 108 -6.45 3.70 9.81
C TYR A 108 -5.64 4.99 9.75
N LEU A 109 -5.86 5.82 8.73
CA LEU A 109 -5.23 7.15 8.67
C LEU A 109 -5.61 7.99 9.87
N ASN A 110 -6.90 7.97 10.25
CA ASN A 110 -7.37 8.75 11.39
C ASN A 110 -6.78 8.29 12.70
N LYS A 111 -6.39 7.02 12.80
CA LYS A 111 -5.76 6.45 14.00
C LYS A 111 -4.26 6.63 14.01
N THR A 112 -3.64 6.90 12.86
CA THR A 112 -2.19 6.98 12.72
C THR A 112 -1.74 8.43 12.87
N LYS A 113 -0.70 8.64 13.65
CA LYS A 113 -0.10 9.98 13.77
C LYS A 113 0.84 10.23 12.59
N TRP A 114 0.26 10.33 11.40
CA TRP A 114 1.02 10.42 10.16
C TRP A 114 1.92 11.67 10.10
N LYS A 115 1.54 12.73 10.82
CA LYS A 115 2.35 13.95 10.86
C LYS A 115 3.71 13.73 11.47
N ASN A 116 3.83 12.77 12.39
CA ASN A 116 5.07 12.46 13.10
C ASN A 116 5.71 11.16 12.63
N LEU A 117 5.08 10.46 11.68
CA LEU A 117 5.51 9.12 11.29
C LEU A 117 6.88 9.12 10.63
N PHE A 118 7.22 10.17 9.90
CA PHE A 118 8.48 10.25 9.14
C PHE A 118 9.52 11.13 9.81
N GLY A 119 9.33 11.45 11.09
CA GLY A 119 10.38 12.02 11.91
C GLY A 119 10.76 13.47 11.62
N VAL A 120 9.86 14.22 11.06
CA VAL A 120 10.17 15.62 10.69
C VAL A 120 9.51 16.57 11.64
#